data_6b5fd7b9490e287d84bea5ab6388aed2
#
_entry.id   6b5fd7b9490e287d84bea5ab6388aed2
#
_cell.length_a   1.000
_cell.length_b   1.000
_cell.length_c   1.000
_cell.angle_alpha   90.00
_cell.angle_beta   90.00
_cell.angle_gamma   90.00
#
_symmetry.space_group_name_H-M   'P 1'
#
loop_
_entity.id
_entity.type
_entity.pdbx_description
1 polymer ?
#
loop_
_entity_poly.entity_id
_entity_poly.type
_entity_poly.pdbx_seq_one_letter_code
_entity_poly.pdbx_strand_id
1 'polypeptide(L)'
;AIAHPLISHSEPLDGVTLKDFRILASETTQASDIHVPPDYFVCEDCLTELDDPQNRRYRYPFINCTQCGPRYTLIEALPYDRANTSMASFELCPECLKEYSDISNRRFHAEPVACGRCGPQLLFSQAGHEIADNEAALAACVTALREGQVVAVKGVGGYHLMCNAADPATVQRLRAHKRRPHKPLALMFPLSDGLAALSRVVTLSAEETALLRKPGRRIVMATEKSGNGRPQGISPGQGEVGVMLPYSPLHHLLLNDFGGPLVATSANISGEPVLTENTSVEQS
;
A
#
# COMPACT_ATOMS: atom_id res chain seq x y z
N ALA A 1 -17.89 1.59 -7.04
CA ALA A 1 -18.88 2.43 -7.71
C ALA A 1 -18.15 3.63 -8.29
N ILE A 2 -18.21 3.80 -9.60
CA ILE A 2 -17.72 5.01 -10.27
C ILE A 2 -18.66 6.14 -9.80
N ALA A 3 -18.11 7.12 -9.09
CA ALA A 3 -18.87 8.31 -8.76
C ALA A 3 -19.27 9.01 -10.08
N HIS A 4 -20.55 9.29 -10.27
CA HIS A 4 -20.98 10.08 -11.42
C HIS A 4 -20.30 11.45 -11.37
N PRO A 5 -19.75 11.95 -12.49
CA PRO A 5 -19.14 13.28 -12.52
C PRO A 5 -20.20 14.33 -12.16
N LEU A 6 -19.82 15.21 -11.24
CA LEU A 6 -20.66 16.36 -10.90
C LEU A 6 -20.37 17.46 -11.91
N ILE A 7 -21.33 17.77 -12.80
CA ILE A 7 -21.20 18.88 -13.72
C ILE A 7 -21.57 20.15 -12.94
N SER A 8 -20.58 20.92 -12.54
CA SER A 8 -20.78 22.17 -11.79
C SER A 8 -21.04 23.38 -12.70
N HIS A 9 -20.65 23.28 -13.97
CA HIS A 9 -20.81 24.34 -14.97
C HIS A 9 -20.84 23.74 -16.37
N SER A 10 -21.71 24.24 -17.26
CA SER A 10 -21.69 23.92 -18.68
C SER A 10 -22.05 25.17 -19.48
N GLU A 11 -21.26 25.50 -20.49
CA GLU A 11 -21.52 26.56 -21.43
C GLU A 11 -21.70 25.98 -22.84
N PRO A 12 -22.61 26.52 -23.66
CA PRO A 12 -22.72 26.13 -25.07
C PRO A 12 -21.44 26.52 -25.82
N LEU A 13 -20.89 25.59 -26.58
CA LEU A 13 -19.79 25.87 -27.50
C LEU A 13 -20.35 26.39 -28.82
N ASP A 14 -20.44 27.71 -28.94
CA ASP A 14 -20.91 28.35 -30.17
C ASP A 14 -19.94 28.10 -31.34
N GLY A 15 -20.44 27.44 -32.39
CA GLY A 15 -19.72 27.27 -33.65
C GLY A 15 -18.65 26.19 -33.72
N VAL A 16 -18.45 25.41 -32.67
CA VAL A 16 -17.45 24.30 -32.64
C VAL A 16 -18.15 22.95 -32.63
N THR A 17 -18.05 22.21 -33.71
CA THR A 17 -18.46 20.80 -33.75
C THR A 17 -17.27 19.94 -33.30
N LEU A 18 -17.28 19.47 -32.06
CA LEU A 18 -16.29 18.49 -31.60
C LEU A 18 -16.57 17.14 -32.29
N LYS A 19 -15.67 16.72 -33.14
CA LYS A 19 -15.77 15.45 -33.87
C LYS A 19 -15.16 14.29 -33.10
N ASP A 20 -14.33 14.58 -32.10
CA ASP A 20 -13.48 13.61 -31.43
C ASP A 20 -13.12 14.03 -30.02
N PHE A 21 -12.90 13.03 -29.13
CA PHE A 21 -12.26 13.25 -27.83
C PHE A 21 -10.74 13.18 -28.04
N ARG A 22 -10.03 14.25 -27.67
CA ARG A 22 -8.55 14.31 -27.76
C ARG A 22 -7.95 14.65 -26.44
N ILE A 23 -6.92 13.94 -26.07
CA ILE A 23 -6.06 14.32 -24.96
C ILE A 23 -5.02 15.29 -25.51
N LEU A 24 -5.01 16.49 -24.99
CA LEU A 24 -4.01 17.51 -25.32
C LEU A 24 -2.80 17.33 -24.40
N ALA A 25 -1.61 17.69 -24.91
CA ALA A 25 -0.42 17.77 -24.07
C ALA A 25 -0.63 18.79 -22.94
N SER A 26 -0.10 18.48 -21.76
CA SER A 26 -0.19 19.37 -20.61
C SER A 26 0.55 20.69 -20.87
N GLU A 27 -0.09 21.81 -20.54
CA GLU A 27 0.52 23.13 -20.63
C GLU A 27 1.43 23.39 -19.44
N THR A 28 2.67 23.79 -19.68
CA THR A 28 3.68 24.04 -18.65
C THR A 28 3.96 25.53 -18.43
N THR A 29 3.21 26.41 -19.11
CA THR A 29 3.50 27.86 -19.15
C THR A 29 2.94 28.66 -17.99
N GLN A 30 2.03 28.09 -17.19
CA GLN A 30 1.42 28.77 -16.04
C GLN A 30 1.66 27.96 -14.76
N ALA A 31 1.68 28.66 -13.61
CA ALA A 31 1.67 27.98 -12.31
C ALA A 31 0.41 27.10 -12.22
N SER A 32 0.63 25.81 -12.00
CA SER A 32 -0.43 24.80 -12.00
C SER A 32 -1.29 24.97 -10.74
N ASP A 33 -2.56 25.30 -10.90
CA ASP A 33 -3.59 25.27 -9.83
C ASP A 33 -4.33 23.93 -9.86
N ILE A 34 -3.56 22.85 -9.83
CA ILE A 34 -4.09 21.48 -9.89
C ILE A 34 -4.12 20.90 -8.49
N HIS A 35 -5.29 20.37 -8.12
CA HIS A 35 -5.40 19.56 -6.90
C HIS A 35 -4.56 18.28 -7.05
N VAL A 36 -3.53 18.15 -6.22
CA VAL A 36 -2.71 16.94 -6.17
C VAL A 36 -3.52 15.80 -5.53
N PRO A 37 -3.80 14.71 -6.25
CA PRO A 37 -4.58 13.62 -5.70
C PRO A 37 -3.81 12.90 -4.59
N PRO A 38 -4.48 12.51 -3.49
CA PRO A 38 -3.86 11.69 -2.46
C PRO A 38 -3.55 10.28 -2.98
N ASP A 39 -2.70 9.56 -2.26
CA ASP A 39 -2.52 8.14 -2.49
C ASP A 39 -3.79 7.36 -2.15
N TYR A 40 -4.16 6.42 -3.01
CA TYR A 40 -5.31 5.54 -2.80
C TYR A 40 -4.83 4.11 -2.56
N PHE A 41 -5.47 3.42 -1.63
CA PHE A 41 -5.14 2.04 -1.35
C PHE A 41 -5.75 1.09 -2.39
N VAL A 42 -5.20 -0.12 -2.46
CA VAL A 42 -5.57 -1.11 -3.47
C VAL A 42 -7.08 -1.37 -3.49
N CYS A 43 -7.70 -1.31 -4.66
CA CYS A 43 -9.13 -1.58 -4.86
C CYS A 43 -9.40 -3.09 -5.03
N GLU A 44 -10.65 -3.50 -4.85
CA GLU A 44 -11.08 -4.90 -4.94
C GLU A 44 -10.79 -5.51 -6.32
N ASP A 45 -10.97 -4.75 -7.41
CA ASP A 45 -10.66 -5.24 -8.76
C ASP A 45 -9.15 -5.55 -8.92
N CYS A 46 -8.27 -4.69 -8.36
CA CYS A 46 -6.85 -4.95 -8.38
C CYS A 46 -6.45 -6.12 -7.47
N LEU A 47 -7.14 -6.33 -6.34
CA LEU A 47 -6.93 -7.50 -5.50
C LEU A 47 -7.39 -8.78 -6.23
N THR A 48 -8.53 -8.75 -6.90
CA THR A 48 -8.99 -9.88 -7.73
C THR A 48 -7.98 -10.26 -8.80
N GLU A 49 -7.44 -9.26 -9.53
CA GLU A 49 -6.40 -9.51 -10.53
C GLU A 49 -5.07 -9.98 -9.91
N LEU A 50 -4.72 -9.48 -8.72
CA LEU A 50 -3.53 -9.86 -7.98
C LEU A 50 -3.56 -11.34 -7.55
N ASP A 51 -4.74 -11.84 -7.20
CA ASP A 51 -4.96 -13.19 -6.69
C ASP A 51 -5.33 -14.20 -7.81
N ASP A 52 -5.60 -13.73 -9.03
CA ASP A 52 -5.96 -14.58 -10.18
C ASP A 52 -4.72 -15.10 -10.92
N PRO A 53 -4.42 -16.44 -10.86
CA PRO A 53 -3.28 -17.04 -11.55
C PRO A 53 -3.31 -16.90 -13.10
N GLN A 54 -4.47 -16.59 -13.67
CA GLN A 54 -4.60 -16.36 -15.13
C GLN A 54 -4.32 -14.90 -15.52
N ASN A 55 -4.23 -14.00 -14.55
CA ASN A 55 -3.98 -12.58 -14.81
C ASN A 55 -2.48 -12.31 -15.01
N ARG A 56 -2.13 -11.48 -15.98
CA ARG A 56 -0.73 -11.10 -16.25
C ARG A 56 -0.07 -10.30 -15.09
N ARG A 57 -0.85 -9.82 -14.13
CA ARG A 57 -0.39 -9.17 -12.90
C ARG A 57 -0.59 -10.04 -11.65
N TYR A 58 -0.80 -11.34 -11.86
CA TYR A 58 -0.81 -12.28 -10.75
C TYR A 58 0.39 -12.06 -9.84
N ARG A 59 0.14 -11.86 -8.56
CA ARG A 59 1.14 -11.61 -7.51
C ARG A 59 2.12 -10.44 -7.78
N TYR A 60 1.75 -9.48 -8.65
CA TYR A 60 2.58 -8.32 -8.91
C TYR A 60 2.38 -7.25 -7.81
N PRO A 61 3.39 -7.00 -6.93
CA PRO A 61 3.22 -6.21 -5.70
C PRO A 61 3.03 -4.71 -5.92
N PHE A 62 3.08 -4.24 -7.17
CA PHE A 62 2.88 -2.84 -7.55
C PHE A 62 1.68 -2.65 -8.48
N ILE A 63 0.75 -3.61 -8.52
CA ILE A 63 -0.49 -3.48 -9.31
C ILE A 63 -1.29 -2.26 -8.88
N ASN A 64 -1.83 -1.54 -9.86
CA ASN A 64 -2.65 -0.35 -9.66
C ASN A 64 -3.59 -0.11 -10.85
N CYS A 65 -4.49 0.88 -10.72
CA CYS A 65 -5.34 1.38 -11.79
C CYS A 65 -5.67 2.86 -11.57
N THR A 66 -6.59 3.43 -12.36
CA THR A 66 -7.03 4.83 -12.18
C THR A 66 -7.71 5.09 -10.83
N GLN A 67 -8.26 4.07 -10.17
CA GLN A 67 -8.99 4.20 -8.90
C GLN A 67 -8.13 3.92 -7.66
N CYS A 68 -6.95 3.32 -7.81
CA CYS A 68 -6.12 2.91 -6.69
C CYS A 68 -4.62 3.01 -6.99
N GLY A 69 -3.82 2.91 -5.94
CA GLY A 69 -2.38 3.00 -5.99
C GLY A 69 -1.85 4.39 -5.65
N PRO A 70 -0.53 4.55 -5.65
CA PRO A 70 0.11 5.80 -5.27
C PRO A 70 -0.14 6.89 -6.31
N ARG A 71 -0.20 8.15 -5.83
CA ARG A 71 -0.32 9.39 -6.62
C ARG A 71 0.63 10.43 -6.06
N TYR A 72 0.30 11.00 -4.89
CA TYR A 72 1.12 12.02 -4.22
C TYR A 72 2.57 11.58 -4.04
N THR A 73 2.78 10.36 -3.57
CA THR A 73 4.14 9.84 -3.30
C THR A 73 4.99 9.58 -4.54
N LEU A 74 4.40 9.57 -5.73
CA LEU A 74 5.12 9.39 -6.99
C LEU A 74 5.44 10.70 -7.69
N ILE A 75 4.75 11.80 -7.37
CA ILE A 75 4.87 13.09 -8.07
C ILE A 75 6.21 13.74 -7.72
N GLU A 76 7.00 14.03 -8.74
CA GLU A 76 8.26 14.79 -8.64
C GLU A 76 8.08 16.22 -9.12
N ALA A 77 7.20 16.44 -10.09
CA ALA A 77 6.85 17.75 -10.63
C ALA A 77 5.41 17.76 -11.14
N LEU A 78 4.86 18.97 -11.33
CA LEU A 78 3.55 19.16 -11.99
C LEU A 78 3.78 19.67 -13.43
N PRO A 79 2.85 19.35 -14.34
CA PRO A 79 1.59 18.61 -14.20
C PRO A 79 1.79 17.13 -13.90
N TYR A 80 0.75 16.46 -13.35
CA TYR A 80 0.77 15.04 -13.02
C TYR A 80 0.67 14.18 -14.29
N ASP A 81 1.80 14.03 -14.94
CA ASP A 81 2.03 13.14 -16.08
C ASP A 81 3.14 12.15 -15.72
N ARG A 82 3.15 10.96 -16.32
CA ARG A 82 4.13 9.91 -16.01
C ARG A 82 5.58 10.42 -16.06
N ALA A 83 5.90 11.27 -17.01
CA ALA A 83 7.24 11.86 -17.17
C ALA A 83 7.67 12.73 -15.97
N ASN A 84 6.72 13.23 -15.18
CA ASN A 84 6.92 14.04 -13.98
C ASN A 84 6.77 13.24 -12.68
N THR A 85 6.88 11.92 -12.75
CA THR A 85 6.77 11.02 -11.61
C THR A 85 8.01 10.12 -11.52
N SER A 86 8.22 9.49 -10.37
CA SER A 86 9.24 8.45 -10.18
C SER A 86 9.04 7.21 -11.09
N MET A 87 7.93 7.14 -11.82
CA MET A 87 7.68 6.10 -12.84
C MET A 87 8.25 6.44 -14.22
N ALA A 88 8.84 7.62 -14.41
CA ALA A 88 9.40 8.06 -15.69
C ALA A 88 10.47 7.11 -16.26
N SER A 89 11.28 6.52 -15.38
CA SER A 89 12.34 5.57 -15.77
C SER A 89 11.82 4.17 -16.16
N PHE A 90 10.54 3.87 -15.91
CA PHE A 90 9.92 2.58 -16.23
C PHE A 90 9.12 2.68 -17.54
N GLU A 91 9.77 2.38 -18.68
CA GLU A 91 9.10 2.36 -19.97
C GLU A 91 8.00 1.30 -20.04
N LEU A 92 6.83 1.69 -20.55
CA LEU A 92 5.70 0.77 -20.65
C LEU A 92 5.97 -0.32 -21.70
N CYS A 93 5.79 -1.58 -21.33
CA CYS A 93 5.75 -2.66 -22.30
C CYS A 93 4.53 -2.52 -23.23
N PRO A 94 4.53 -3.16 -24.42
CA PRO A 94 3.44 -3.01 -25.39
C PRO A 94 2.04 -3.24 -24.80
N GLU A 95 1.90 -4.23 -23.93
CA GLU A 95 0.63 -4.56 -23.29
C GLU A 95 0.19 -3.48 -22.30
N CYS A 96 1.11 -2.95 -21.49
CA CYS A 96 0.79 -1.84 -20.58
C CYS A 96 0.51 -0.54 -21.34
N LEU A 97 1.22 -0.28 -22.44
CA LEU A 97 0.98 0.87 -23.30
C LEU A 97 -0.41 0.79 -23.96
N LYS A 98 -0.81 -0.41 -24.41
CA LYS A 98 -2.16 -0.63 -24.95
C LYS A 98 -3.23 -0.32 -23.91
N GLU A 99 -3.10 -0.82 -22.68
CA GLU A 99 -4.04 -0.54 -21.58
C GLU A 99 -4.07 0.97 -21.20
N TYR A 100 -2.90 1.60 -21.19
CA TYR A 100 -2.75 3.02 -20.89
C TYR A 100 -3.44 3.93 -21.93
N SER A 101 -3.45 3.52 -23.20
CA SER A 101 -3.99 4.28 -24.32
C SER A 101 -5.44 3.93 -24.66
N ASP A 102 -6.01 2.87 -24.11
CA ASP A 102 -7.36 2.41 -24.40
C ASP A 102 -8.38 3.06 -23.48
N ILE A 103 -9.23 3.94 -24.02
CA ILE A 103 -10.28 4.68 -23.27
C ILE A 103 -11.29 3.79 -22.57
N SER A 104 -11.41 2.53 -22.99
CA SER A 104 -12.31 1.55 -22.37
C SER A 104 -11.65 0.78 -21.23
N ASN A 105 -10.34 0.91 -21.07
CA ASN A 105 -9.58 0.18 -20.06
C ASN A 105 -9.55 0.91 -18.72
N ARG A 106 -9.66 0.18 -17.62
CA ARG A 106 -9.57 0.73 -16.25
C ARG A 106 -8.19 1.30 -15.89
N ARG A 107 -7.19 1.17 -16.77
CA ARG A 107 -5.85 1.75 -16.65
C ARG A 107 -5.57 2.86 -17.65
N PHE A 108 -6.62 3.34 -18.33
CA PHE A 108 -6.50 4.47 -19.24
C PHE A 108 -5.91 5.68 -18.50
N HIS A 109 -4.76 6.17 -18.97
CA HIS A 109 -3.99 7.25 -18.32
C HIS A 109 -3.77 7.06 -16.80
N ALA A 110 -3.60 5.81 -16.36
CA ALA A 110 -3.12 5.56 -15.00
C ALA A 110 -1.59 5.72 -14.98
N GLU A 111 -1.10 6.90 -14.58
CA GLU A 111 0.33 7.24 -14.65
C GLU A 111 1.26 6.21 -13.98
N PRO A 112 0.88 5.59 -12.81
CA PRO A 112 1.72 4.57 -12.20
C PRO A 112 1.58 3.17 -12.81
N VAL A 113 0.82 2.98 -13.92
CA VAL A 113 0.60 1.65 -14.50
C VAL A 113 1.91 0.94 -14.84
N ALA A 114 1.97 -0.33 -14.47
CA ALA A 114 3.09 -1.22 -14.74
C ALA A 114 2.65 -2.70 -14.63
N CYS A 115 3.56 -3.60 -14.93
CA CYS A 115 3.44 -5.03 -14.64
C CYS A 115 4.82 -5.61 -14.28
N GLY A 116 4.88 -6.87 -13.87
CA GLY A 116 6.13 -7.53 -13.50
C GLY A 116 7.24 -7.51 -14.58
N ARG A 117 6.89 -7.21 -15.84
CA ARG A 117 7.85 -7.09 -16.95
C ARG A 117 8.44 -5.68 -17.09
N CYS A 118 7.67 -4.64 -16.85
CA CYS A 118 8.07 -3.26 -17.16
C CYS A 118 8.09 -2.31 -15.98
N GLY A 119 7.69 -2.75 -14.81
CA GLY A 119 7.62 -1.90 -13.62
C GLY A 119 8.66 -2.25 -12.56
N PRO A 120 8.55 -1.62 -11.40
CA PRO A 120 9.43 -1.86 -10.28
C PRO A 120 9.40 -3.32 -9.81
N GLN A 121 10.49 -3.74 -9.18
CA GLN A 121 10.68 -5.08 -8.63
C GLN A 121 10.96 -4.96 -7.13
N LEU A 122 10.66 -6.03 -6.38
CA LEU A 122 11.08 -6.14 -5.00
C LEU A 122 12.56 -6.46 -4.93
N LEU A 123 13.19 -5.89 -3.91
CA LEU A 123 14.52 -6.25 -3.46
C LEU A 123 14.44 -6.60 -1.97
N PHE A 124 14.89 -7.77 -1.58
CA PHE A 124 15.10 -8.14 -0.19
C PHE A 124 16.60 -8.10 0.11
N SER A 125 16.98 -7.37 1.16
CA SER A 125 18.38 -7.27 1.60
C SER A 125 18.51 -7.75 3.06
N GLN A 126 19.48 -8.59 3.32
CA GLN A 126 19.80 -9.10 4.65
C GLN A 126 21.30 -9.35 4.77
N ALA A 127 21.94 -8.70 5.74
CA ALA A 127 23.38 -8.87 6.01
C ALA A 127 24.27 -8.73 4.76
N GLY A 128 23.94 -7.83 3.85
CA GLY A 128 24.67 -7.59 2.61
C GLY A 128 24.36 -8.55 1.47
N HIS A 129 23.45 -9.49 1.66
CA HIS A 129 22.93 -10.35 0.59
C HIS A 129 21.61 -9.77 0.04
N GLU A 130 21.53 -9.68 -1.28
CA GLU A 130 20.38 -9.13 -1.99
C GLU A 130 19.69 -10.18 -2.85
N ILE A 131 18.37 -10.17 -2.83
CA ILE A 131 17.49 -11.00 -3.67
C ILE A 131 16.60 -10.08 -4.48
N ALA A 132 16.87 -9.97 -5.78
CA ALA A 132 16.19 -9.06 -6.71
C ALA A 132 15.20 -9.81 -7.61
N ASP A 133 14.15 -10.36 -7.01
CA ASP A 133 13.04 -11.02 -7.69
C ASP A 133 11.81 -10.92 -6.81
N ASN A 134 10.64 -10.65 -7.38
CA ASN A 134 9.42 -10.40 -6.60
C ASN A 134 9.04 -11.57 -5.70
N GLU A 135 8.99 -12.79 -6.24
CA GLU A 135 8.56 -13.97 -5.48
C GLU A 135 9.64 -14.41 -4.48
N ALA A 136 10.90 -14.43 -4.91
CA ALA A 136 12.01 -14.82 -4.03
C ALA A 136 12.21 -13.79 -2.90
N ALA A 137 12.10 -12.49 -3.17
CA ALA A 137 12.21 -11.44 -2.16
C ALA A 137 11.05 -11.51 -1.16
N LEU A 138 9.81 -11.74 -1.64
CA LEU A 138 8.65 -11.91 -0.79
C LEU A 138 8.78 -13.15 0.10
N ALA A 139 9.20 -14.29 -0.46
CA ALA A 139 9.42 -15.53 0.27
C ALA A 139 10.53 -15.38 1.34
N ALA A 140 11.62 -14.68 1.02
CA ALA A 140 12.70 -14.39 1.97
C ALA A 140 12.20 -13.50 3.12
N CYS A 141 11.41 -12.47 2.81
CA CYS A 141 10.78 -11.61 3.82
C CYS A 141 9.85 -12.41 4.76
N VAL A 142 9.01 -13.28 4.21
CA VAL A 142 8.11 -14.16 5.00
C VAL A 142 8.93 -15.11 5.89
N THR A 143 10.01 -15.68 5.38
CA THR A 143 10.91 -16.54 6.14
C THR A 143 11.54 -15.79 7.31
N ALA A 144 12.09 -14.61 7.06
CA ALA A 144 12.68 -13.77 8.10
C ALA A 144 11.66 -13.43 9.21
N LEU A 145 10.41 -13.08 8.83
CA LEU A 145 9.34 -12.81 9.79
C LEU A 145 8.96 -14.05 10.61
N ARG A 146 8.93 -15.24 10.00
CA ARG A 146 8.66 -16.52 10.70
C ARG A 146 9.79 -16.93 11.65
N GLU A 147 11.01 -16.59 11.29
CA GLU A 147 12.19 -16.77 12.15
C GLU A 147 12.28 -15.73 13.29
N GLY A 148 11.26 -14.91 13.43
CA GLY A 148 11.17 -13.92 14.50
C GLY A 148 12.05 -12.70 14.25
N GLN A 149 12.35 -12.34 13.03
CA GLN A 149 13.08 -11.11 12.71
C GLN A 149 12.15 -9.91 12.61
N VAL A 150 12.71 -8.72 12.76
CA VAL A 150 12.04 -7.46 12.44
C VAL A 150 12.49 -7.06 11.05
N VAL A 151 11.54 -6.86 10.15
CA VAL A 151 11.81 -6.50 8.75
C VAL A 151 11.30 -5.10 8.46
N ALA A 152 12.12 -4.28 7.80
CA ALA A 152 11.71 -3.00 7.26
C ALA A 152 11.08 -3.21 5.88
N VAL A 153 9.79 -2.92 5.74
CA VAL A 153 9.03 -3.07 4.49
C VAL A 153 8.66 -1.69 3.96
N LYS A 154 9.08 -1.39 2.73
CA LYS A 154 8.74 -0.12 2.08
C LYS A 154 7.29 -0.13 1.63
N GLY A 155 6.48 0.70 2.29
CA GLY A 155 5.09 0.94 1.90
C GLY A 155 4.94 2.19 1.03
N VAL A 156 3.71 2.63 0.82
CA VAL A 156 3.42 3.93 0.22
C VAL A 156 3.76 5.02 1.24
N GLY A 157 4.64 5.94 0.88
CA GLY A 157 5.04 7.07 1.73
C GLY A 157 6.13 6.80 2.77
N GLY A 158 6.73 5.59 2.81
CA GLY A 158 7.85 5.29 3.71
C GLY A 158 7.89 3.86 4.21
N TYR A 159 8.86 3.57 5.06
CA TYR A 159 9.09 2.23 5.60
C TYR A 159 8.24 1.94 6.84
N HIS A 160 7.79 0.70 6.93
CA HIS A 160 7.22 0.10 8.13
C HIS A 160 8.20 -0.92 8.71
N LEU A 161 8.37 -0.90 10.03
CA LEU A 161 8.96 -2.04 10.73
C LEU A 161 7.84 -3.03 11.02
N MET A 162 8.03 -4.25 10.55
CA MET A 162 7.05 -5.33 10.69
C MET A 162 7.68 -6.51 11.42
N CYS A 163 6.90 -7.22 12.23
CA CYS A 163 7.31 -8.45 12.88
C CYS A 163 6.09 -9.33 13.19
N ASN A 164 6.36 -10.61 13.51
CA ASN A 164 5.33 -11.55 13.92
C ASN A 164 4.63 -11.06 15.21
N ALA A 165 3.33 -10.77 15.12
CA ALA A 165 2.54 -10.32 16.27
C ALA A 165 2.33 -11.41 17.32
N ALA A 166 2.45 -12.68 16.96
CA ALA A 166 2.30 -13.83 17.85
C ALA A 166 3.58 -14.18 18.63
N ASP A 167 4.71 -13.52 18.32
CA ASP A 167 5.98 -13.73 19.02
C ASP A 167 6.30 -12.59 19.99
N PRO A 168 6.06 -12.76 21.30
CA PRO A 168 6.31 -11.73 22.31
C PRO A 168 7.76 -11.28 22.38
N ALA A 169 8.72 -12.19 22.14
CA ALA A 169 10.15 -11.87 22.18
C ALA A 169 10.52 -10.91 21.06
N THR A 170 10.02 -11.14 19.83
CA THR A 170 10.22 -10.25 18.69
C THR A 170 9.54 -8.90 18.89
N VAL A 171 8.32 -8.88 19.42
CA VAL A 171 7.62 -7.63 19.76
C VAL A 171 8.42 -6.81 20.77
N GLN A 172 9.02 -7.47 21.77
CA GLN A 172 9.83 -6.79 22.78
C GLN A 172 11.14 -6.24 22.21
N ARG A 173 11.80 -6.98 21.29
CA ARG A 173 12.97 -6.47 20.56
C ARG A 173 12.61 -5.25 19.74
N LEU A 174 11.51 -5.27 18.98
CA LEU A 174 11.04 -4.12 18.22
C LEU A 174 10.80 -2.91 19.13
N ARG A 175 10.19 -3.10 20.30
CA ARG A 175 9.98 -2.02 21.27
C ARG A 175 11.29 -1.43 21.80
N ALA A 176 12.27 -2.28 22.11
CA ALA A 176 13.58 -1.85 22.58
C ALA A 176 14.31 -1.02 21.51
N HIS A 177 14.35 -1.49 20.26
CA HIS A 177 14.96 -0.75 19.14
C HIS A 177 14.28 0.61 18.89
N LYS A 178 12.96 0.66 18.94
CA LYS A 178 12.20 1.91 18.78
C LYS A 178 12.21 2.82 20.02
N ARG A 179 12.79 2.41 21.13
CA ARG A 179 12.70 3.10 22.43
C ARG A 179 11.25 3.45 22.79
N ARG A 180 10.34 2.50 22.54
CA ARG A 180 8.88 2.69 22.67
C ARG A 180 8.28 1.69 23.65
N PRO A 181 8.53 1.85 24.98
CA PRO A 181 8.15 0.82 25.97
C PRO A 181 6.62 0.68 26.17
N HIS A 182 5.86 1.77 26.10
CA HIS A 182 4.44 1.78 26.50
C HIS A 182 3.47 2.15 25.39
N LYS A 183 3.89 2.95 24.38
CA LYS A 183 2.98 3.41 23.32
C LYS A 183 2.47 2.20 22.50
N PRO A 184 1.14 2.07 22.24
CA PRO A 184 0.58 0.97 21.47
C PRO A 184 1.23 0.79 20.08
N LEU A 185 1.35 -0.45 19.66
CA LEU A 185 1.69 -0.84 18.30
C LEU A 185 0.40 -1.20 17.54
N ALA A 186 0.39 -1.00 16.23
CA ALA A 186 -0.74 -1.43 15.40
C ALA A 186 -0.52 -2.84 14.87
N LEU A 187 -1.62 -3.57 14.69
CA LEU A 187 -1.67 -4.88 14.07
C LEU A 187 -2.27 -4.78 12.67
N MET A 188 -1.60 -5.35 11.69
CA MET A 188 -2.10 -5.51 10.34
C MET A 188 -2.56 -6.95 10.14
N PHE A 189 -3.83 -7.14 9.75
CA PHE A 189 -4.46 -8.45 9.61
C PHE A 189 -4.66 -8.82 8.13
N PRO A 190 -4.53 -10.10 7.75
CA PRO A 190 -4.85 -10.55 6.40
C PRO A 190 -6.32 -10.33 6.06
N LEU A 191 -6.63 -10.20 4.76
CA LEU A 191 -7.99 -10.12 4.22
C LEU A 191 -8.55 -11.49 3.81
N SER A 192 -7.67 -12.44 3.54
CA SER A 192 -7.98 -13.74 2.94
C SER A 192 -8.90 -14.64 3.76
N ASP A 193 -9.00 -14.40 5.08
CA ASP A 193 -9.85 -15.17 5.98
C ASP A 193 -11.20 -14.49 6.30
N GLY A 194 -11.57 -13.45 5.56
CA GLY A 194 -12.81 -12.69 5.80
C GLY A 194 -12.83 -11.95 7.14
N LEU A 195 -11.65 -11.61 7.70
CA LEU A 195 -11.44 -11.01 9.02
C LEU A 195 -11.62 -11.99 10.20
N ALA A 196 -11.56 -13.29 9.98
CA ALA A 196 -11.70 -14.28 11.06
C ALA A 196 -10.56 -14.16 12.08
N ALA A 197 -9.31 -13.96 11.64
CA ALA A 197 -8.16 -13.74 12.52
C ALA A 197 -8.33 -12.47 13.36
N LEU A 198 -8.78 -11.38 12.74
CA LEU A 198 -9.08 -10.12 13.43
C LEU A 198 -10.18 -10.31 14.48
N SER A 199 -11.28 -10.97 14.12
CA SER A 199 -12.42 -11.21 15.02
C SER A 199 -12.09 -12.09 16.22
N ARG A 200 -11.00 -12.86 16.18
CA ARG A 200 -10.51 -13.60 17.36
C ARG A 200 -9.81 -12.71 18.38
N VAL A 201 -9.20 -11.61 17.92
CA VAL A 201 -8.36 -10.73 18.76
C VAL A 201 -9.17 -9.55 19.31
N VAL A 202 -10.07 -8.98 18.52
CA VAL A 202 -10.82 -7.78 18.90
C VAL A 202 -12.32 -7.94 18.68
N THR A 203 -13.09 -7.09 19.39
CA THR A 203 -14.50 -6.84 19.12
C THR A 203 -14.61 -5.57 18.30
N LEU A 204 -15.34 -5.62 17.21
CA LEU A 204 -15.62 -4.48 16.33
C LEU A 204 -17.12 -4.28 16.20
N SER A 205 -17.55 -3.04 16.27
CA SER A 205 -18.89 -2.63 15.85
C SER A 205 -19.03 -2.69 14.31
N ALA A 206 -20.27 -2.57 13.83
CA ALA A 206 -20.53 -2.47 12.39
C ALA A 206 -19.87 -1.23 11.76
N GLU A 207 -19.84 -0.11 12.49
CA GLU A 207 -19.22 1.15 12.06
C GLU A 207 -17.70 1.03 11.96
N GLU A 208 -17.05 0.44 12.97
CA GLU A 208 -15.60 0.18 12.97
C GLU A 208 -15.20 -0.78 11.86
N THR A 209 -15.98 -1.83 11.63
CA THR A 209 -15.79 -2.77 10.53
C THR A 209 -15.90 -2.06 9.17
N ALA A 210 -16.91 -1.20 9.01
CA ALA A 210 -17.07 -0.39 7.81
C ALA A 210 -15.91 0.59 7.61
N LEU A 211 -15.42 1.21 8.69
CA LEU A 211 -14.28 2.12 8.66
C LEU A 211 -12.98 1.43 8.24
N LEU A 212 -12.71 0.22 8.76
CA LEU A 212 -11.56 -0.60 8.35
C LEU A 212 -11.56 -0.93 6.85
N ARG A 213 -12.74 -1.15 6.27
CA ARG A 213 -12.91 -1.51 4.85
C ARG A 213 -12.88 -0.31 3.91
N LYS A 214 -12.98 0.94 4.41
CA LYS A 214 -12.92 2.13 3.56
C LYS A 214 -11.59 2.22 2.81
N PRO A 215 -11.56 2.80 1.61
CA PRO A 215 -10.33 2.96 0.80
C PRO A 215 -9.18 3.66 1.52
N GLY A 216 -9.46 4.43 2.56
CA GLY A 216 -8.43 5.08 3.38
C GLY A 216 -7.68 4.17 4.35
N ARG A 217 -8.06 2.86 4.48
CA ARG A 217 -7.36 1.83 5.31
C ARG A 217 -6.81 2.37 6.62
N ARG A 218 -7.64 3.07 7.39
CA ARG A 218 -7.23 3.73 8.64
C ARG A 218 -6.94 2.70 9.72
N ILE A 219 -6.05 3.06 10.65
CA ILE A 219 -5.92 2.34 11.91
C ILE A 219 -7.16 2.63 12.74
N VAL A 220 -7.87 1.58 13.13
CA VAL A 220 -9.05 1.65 13.99
C VAL A 220 -8.67 1.13 15.37
N MET A 221 -8.99 1.90 16.41
CA MET A 221 -8.86 1.44 17.79
C MET A 221 -10.04 0.52 18.10
N ALA A 222 -9.76 -0.68 18.54
CA ALA A 222 -10.76 -1.71 18.78
C ALA A 222 -10.56 -2.34 20.15
N THR A 223 -11.67 -2.70 20.80
CA THR A 223 -11.65 -3.35 22.10
C THR A 223 -11.04 -4.74 22.00
N GLU A 224 -10.01 -4.98 22.76
CA GLU A 224 -9.28 -6.25 22.82
C GLU A 224 -10.11 -7.33 23.53
N LYS A 225 -10.22 -8.51 22.93
CA LYS A 225 -10.90 -9.65 23.56
C LYS A 225 -10.01 -10.27 24.63
N SER A 226 -10.60 -10.56 25.78
CA SER A 226 -9.95 -11.34 26.85
C SER A 226 -9.84 -12.81 26.41
N GLY A 227 -8.69 -13.45 26.58
CA GLY A 227 -8.52 -14.88 26.33
C GLY A 227 -7.21 -15.31 25.72
N ASN A 228 -7.10 -16.61 25.40
CA ASN A 228 -5.95 -17.21 24.73
C ASN A 228 -5.90 -16.77 23.27
N GLY A 229 -4.79 -16.22 22.84
CA GLY A 229 -4.57 -15.74 21.46
C GLY A 229 -4.34 -14.21 21.37
N ARG A 230 -4.37 -13.52 22.50
CA ARG A 230 -4.00 -12.11 22.58
C ARG A 230 -2.50 -11.93 22.29
N PRO A 231 -2.11 -11.16 21.29
CA PRO A 231 -0.70 -10.84 21.06
C PRO A 231 -0.14 -10.03 22.26
N GLN A 232 0.84 -10.60 22.93
CA GLN A 232 1.41 -9.97 24.13
C GLN A 232 2.31 -8.79 23.76
N GLY A 233 2.29 -7.76 24.60
CA GLY A 233 3.16 -6.61 24.43
C GLY A 233 2.74 -5.61 23.34
N ILE A 234 1.59 -5.78 22.69
CA ILE A 234 1.11 -4.87 21.64
C ILE A 234 0.53 -3.59 22.23
N SER A 235 -0.27 -3.69 23.27
CA SER A 235 -0.96 -2.58 23.91
C SER A 235 -0.90 -2.71 25.43
N PRO A 236 0.29 -2.50 26.06
CA PRO A 236 0.46 -2.76 27.49
C PRO A 236 -0.40 -1.83 28.32
N GLY A 237 -1.21 -2.43 29.23
CA GLY A 237 -2.06 -1.69 30.16
C GLY A 237 -3.29 -1.03 29.55
N GLN A 238 -3.60 -1.27 28.28
CA GLN A 238 -4.79 -0.75 27.59
C GLN A 238 -5.73 -1.90 27.21
N GLY A 239 -7.02 -1.63 27.22
CA GLY A 239 -8.06 -2.58 26.77
C GLY A 239 -8.37 -2.48 25.27
N GLU A 240 -7.61 -1.68 24.55
CA GLU A 240 -7.78 -1.41 23.13
C GLU A 240 -6.47 -1.62 22.36
N VAL A 241 -6.58 -2.01 21.09
CA VAL A 241 -5.47 -2.19 20.17
C VAL A 241 -5.79 -1.55 18.82
N GLY A 242 -4.81 -0.90 18.23
CA GLY A 242 -4.93 -0.37 16.86
C GLY A 242 -4.86 -1.52 15.86
N VAL A 243 -5.89 -1.65 15.02
CA VAL A 243 -5.96 -2.66 13.96
C VAL A 243 -6.09 -2.00 12.60
N MET A 244 -5.52 -2.62 11.57
CA MET A 244 -5.58 -2.14 10.20
C MET A 244 -5.56 -3.31 9.21
N LEU A 245 -5.99 -3.05 8.00
CA LEU A 245 -5.93 -3.98 6.88
C LEU A 245 -4.80 -3.60 5.91
N PRO A 246 -4.32 -4.52 5.06
CA PRO A 246 -3.30 -4.22 4.07
C PRO A 246 -3.80 -3.12 3.13
N TYR A 247 -2.98 -2.11 2.96
CA TYR A 247 -3.30 -0.94 2.15
C TYR A 247 -2.60 -0.93 0.79
N SER A 248 -1.58 -1.76 0.62
CA SER A 248 -0.90 -1.94 -0.67
C SER A 248 -0.93 -3.41 -1.11
N PRO A 249 -0.76 -3.69 -2.42
CA PRO A 249 -0.67 -5.06 -2.92
C PRO A 249 0.45 -5.86 -2.25
N LEU A 250 1.60 -5.23 -1.98
CA LEU A 250 2.70 -5.87 -1.26
C LEU A 250 2.29 -6.35 0.12
N HIS A 251 1.60 -5.50 0.91
CA HIS A 251 1.15 -5.89 2.24
C HIS A 251 0.09 -7.00 2.19
N HIS A 252 -0.77 -7.00 1.16
CA HIS A 252 -1.74 -8.07 0.94
C HIS A 252 -1.05 -9.41 0.70
N LEU A 253 -0.11 -9.46 -0.24
CA LEU A 253 0.68 -10.67 -0.53
C LEU A 253 1.46 -11.14 0.70
N LEU A 254 2.16 -10.23 1.38
CA LEU A 254 2.97 -10.53 2.55
C LEU A 254 2.14 -11.16 3.68
N LEU A 255 0.96 -10.60 3.99
CA LEU A 255 0.08 -11.12 5.03
C LEU A 255 -0.54 -12.45 4.65
N ASN A 256 -0.92 -12.63 3.39
CA ASN A 256 -1.46 -13.90 2.89
C ASN A 256 -0.42 -15.02 2.97
N ASP A 257 0.80 -14.75 2.52
CA ASP A 257 1.89 -15.73 2.55
C ASP A 257 2.39 -16.02 3.97
N PHE A 258 2.38 -15.01 4.85
CA PHE A 258 2.73 -15.19 6.26
C PHE A 258 1.67 -16.00 7.00
N GLY A 259 0.40 -15.79 6.71
CA GLY A 259 -0.74 -16.52 7.25
C GLY A 259 -1.22 -16.05 8.63
N GLY A 260 -0.92 -14.82 9.03
CA GLY A 260 -1.30 -14.29 10.33
C GLY A 260 -1.10 -12.77 10.45
N PRO A 261 -1.48 -12.19 11.61
CA PRO A 261 -1.28 -10.78 11.84
C PRO A 261 0.20 -10.43 12.05
N LEU A 262 0.61 -9.29 11.52
CA LEU A 262 1.90 -8.68 11.73
C LEU A 262 1.76 -7.38 12.53
N VAL A 263 2.72 -7.11 13.41
CA VAL A 263 2.92 -5.74 13.89
C VAL A 263 3.33 -4.88 12.71
N ALA A 264 2.75 -3.69 12.59
CA ALA A 264 3.15 -2.69 11.62
C ALA A 264 3.31 -1.33 12.30
N THR A 265 4.51 -0.78 12.26
CA THR A 265 4.81 0.55 12.83
C THR A 265 5.73 1.31 11.90
N SER A 266 5.64 2.63 11.85
CA SER A 266 6.53 3.46 11.02
C SER A 266 8.00 3.22 11.37
N ALA A 267 8.87 3.19 10.36
CA ALA A 267 10.33 3.10 10.57
C ALA A 267 10.89 4.49 10.87
N ASN A 268 10.87 4.86 12.15
CA ASN A 268 11.42 6.09 12.68
C ASN A 268 11.68 5.94 14.18
N ILE A 269 12.53 6.75 14.75
CA ILE A 269 12.57 7.00 16.19
C ILE A 269 11.35 7.84 16.57
N SER A 270 10.84 7.65 17.79
CA SER A 270 9.61 8.34 18.23
C SER A 270 9.79 9.87 18.18
N GLY A 271 8.96 10.54 17.38
CA GLY A 271 9.00 11.99 17.17
C GLY A 271 9.73 12.45 15.91
N GLU A 272 10.41 11.56 15.20
CA GLU A 272 11.08 11.85 13.94
C GLU A 272 10.19 11.53 12.72
N PRO A 273 10.47 12.09 11.53
CA PRO A 273 9.85 11.70 10.29
C PRO A 273 10.05 10.22 9.97
N VAL A 274 9.13 9.65 9.20
CA VAL A 274 9.26 8.26 8.69
C VAL A 274 10.40 8.20 7.68
N LEU A 275 11.24 7.16 7.76
CA LEU A 275 12.30 6.92 6.81
C LEU A 275 11.72 6.55 5.43
N THR A 276 12.22 7.20 4.38
CA THR A 276 11.80 6.98 2.99
C THR A 276 12.94 6.45 2.11
N GLU A 277 14.18 6.77 2.47
CA GLU A 277 15.38 6.40 1.71
C GLU A 277 15.91 5.03 2.15
N ASN A 278 16.24 4.17 1.17
CA ASN A 278 16.74 2.83 1.42
C ASN A 278 18.02 2.86 2.26
N THR A 279 18.99 3.70 1.89
CA THR A 279 20.27 3.84 2.59
C THR A 279 20.12 4.28 4.04
N SER A 280 19.13 5.12 4.34
CA SER A 280 18.83 5.56 5.70
C SER A 280 18.30 4.42 6.58
N VAL A 281 17.49 3.54 5.98
CA VAL A 281 16.93 2.36 6.69
C VAL A 281 17.99 1.32 6.95
N GLU A 282 18.89 1.09 6.00
CA GLU A 282 19.99 0.11 6.14
C GLU A 282 21.03 0.52 7.21
N GLN A 283 21.14 1.81 7.48
CA GLN A 283 22.08 2.37 8.49
C GLN A 283 21.47 2.51 9.88
N SER A 284 20.17 2.29 10.03
CA SER A 284 19.40 2.48 11.28
C SER A 284 19.22 1.16 12.03
#